data_9d4e9ab9ec3446868a999116cd319b20
#
_entry.id   9d4e9ab9ec3446868a999116cd319b20
#
_cell.length_a   1.000
_cell.length_b   1.000
_cell.length_c   1.000
_cell.angle_alpha   90.00
_cell.angle_beta   90.00
_cell.angle_gamma   90.00
#
_symmetry.space_group_name_H-M   'P 1'
#
loop_
_entity.id
_entity.type
_entity.pdbx_description
1 polymer ?
#
loop_
_entity_poly.entity_id
_entity_poly.type
_entity_poly.pdbx_seq_one_letter_code
_entity_poly.pdbx_strand_id
1 'polypeptide(L)'
;EISLGLVGSEMCIRDRYISYEDYTEDNYALKYNEGLAGEYLKYLNAMAETFHLENDVRVSTLSRYPDVFVMEEQEMDEEELWNGLQKAICGACEQFVETRIREGENLKKDLCEKLDDLLAGVDFIEERSPQIMQEYRSHLTEKIQELLGDTQIDEGRIATEVTIYADKVCVDEETVRLRSHITSMKETLSKGGPVGRKLDFIAQEMNREANTILSKANNIEISDVGINLKTGIEKIREQIQNIE
;
A
#
# COMPACT_ATOMS: atom_id res chain seq x y z
N GLU A 1 22.97 -14.46 0.05
CA GLU A 1 22.34 -13.12 0.11
C GLU A 1 21.93 -12.70 -1.30
N ILE A 2 20.67 -12.85 -1.61
CA ILE A 2 20.11 -12.27 -2.83
C ILE A 2 19.55 -10.90 -2.44
N SER A 3 20.36 -9.87 -2.64
CA SER A 3 19.91 -8.49 -2.55
C SER A 3 19.07 -8.17 -3.77
N LEU A 4 17.75 -8.32 -3.69
CA LEU A 4 16.81 -7.74 -4.63
C LEU A 4 16.65 -6.27 -4.28
N GLY A 5 17.50 -5.44 -4.89
CA GLY A 5 17.38 -4.00 -4.83
C GLY A 5 16.14 -3.51 -5.54
N LEU A 6 15.06 -3.31 -4.80
CA LEU A 6 13.92 -2.52 -5.22
C LEU A 6 14.20 -1.07 -4.85
N VAL A 7 14.58 -0.28 -5.85
CA VAL A 7 14.81 1.15 -5.72
C VAL A 7 13.45 1.85 -5.65
N GLY A 8 13.15 2.49 -4.52
CA GLY A 8 12.20 3.60 -4.52
C GLY A 8 10.90 3.49 -3.73
N SER A 9 10.89 2.85 -2.57
CA SER A 9 9.91 3.15 -1.53
C SER A 9 10.54 2.86 -0.18
N GLU A 10 10.05 3.45 0.89
CA GLU A 10 10.46 3.09 2.25
C GLU A 10 10.18 1.60 2.44
N MET A 11 11.19 0.80 2.13
CA MET A 11 11.10 -0.64 2.24
C MET A 11 11.04 -1.01 3.71
N CYS A 12 9.87 -1.42 4.15
CA CYS A 12 9.80 -2.29 5.29
C CYS A 12 10.59 -3.56 4.94
N ILE A 13 11.80 -3.69 5.44
CA ILE A 13 12.56 -4.94 5.41
C ILE A 13 11.69 -5.94 6.17
N ARG A 14 11.12 -6.90 5.44
CA ARG A 14 10.38 -8.01 6.03
C ARG A 14 11.23 -9.25 5.91
N ASP A 15 11.87 -9.61 7.02
CA ASP A 15 12.54 -10.89 7.12
C ASP A 15 11.50 -12.01 7.10
N ARG A 16 11.78 -13.06 6.34
CA ARG A 16 10.97 -14.27 6.32
C ARG A 16 11.83 -15.44 6.76
N TYR A 17 11.37 -16.13 7.77
CA TYR A 17 11.99 -17.36 8.25
C TYR A 17 11.20 -18.54 7.71
N ILE A 18 11.91 -19.52 7.15
CA ILE A 18 11.33 -20.77 6.68
C ILE A 18 11.88 -21.85 7.59
N SER A 19 11.00 -22.58 8.28
CA SER A 19 11.32 -23.79 9.01
C SER A 19 10.82 -24.99 8.20
N TYR A 20 11.62 -26.02 8.14
CA TYR A 20 11.27 -27.30 7.54
C TYR A 20 11.34 -28.38 8.63
N GLU A 21 10.30 -29.15 8.73
CA GLU A 21 10.22 -30.31 9.62
C GLU A 21 9.78 -31.52 8.78
N ASP A 22 10.59 -32.56 8.80
CA ASP A 22 10.29 -33.78 8.07
C ASP A 22 9.69 -34.83 9.04
N TYR A 23 8.48 -35.26 8.72
CA TYR A 23 7.75 -36.29 9.48
C TYR A 23 7.70 -37.64 8.74
N THR A 24 8.52 -37.86 7.72
CA THR A 24 8.60 -39.16 7.05
C THR A 24 9.27 -40.19 7.95
N GLU A 25 8.68 -41.38 8.05
CA GLU A 25 9.12 -42.44 8.96
C GLU A 25 10.50 -43.04 8.59
N ASP A 26 11.05 -42.71 7.41
CA ASP A 26 12.26 -43.33 6.87
C ASP A 26 13.55 -42.53 7.14
N ASN A 27 13.52 -41.47 7.96
CA ASN A 27 14.66 -40.56 8.13
C ASN A 27 15.73 -41.04 9.12
N TYR A 28 15.57 -42.22 9.72
CA TYR A 28 16.54 -42.74 10.67
C TYR A 28 17.12 -44.07 10.19
N ALA A 29 18.44 -44.12 9.99
CA ALA A 29 19.17 -45.35 9.75
C ALA A 29 19.85 -45.83 11.04
N LEU A 30 19.62 -47.08 11.41
CA LEU A 30 20.32 -47.70 12.53
C LEU A 30 21.71 -48.14 12.03
N LYS A 31 22.77 -47.54 12.57
CA LYS A 31 24.14 -47.86 12.25
C LYS A 31 24.78 -48.71 13.36
N TYR A 32 25.36 -49.83 12.95
CA TYR A 32 26.10 -50.69 13.84
C TYR A 32 27.59 -50.31 13.85
N ASN A 33 28.12 -49.99 15.05
CA ASN A 33 29.52 -49.65 15.23
C ASN A 33 30.34 -50.93 15.60
N GLU A 34 30.77 -51.66 14.59
CA GLU A 34 31.51 -52.92 14.77
C GLU A 34 32.83 -52.70 15.51
N GLY A 35 33.54 -51.61 15.24
CA GLY A 35 34.82 -51.31 15.88
C GLY A 35 34.65 -51.14 17.39
N LEU A 36 33.66 -50.34 17.82
CA LEU A 36 33.40 -50.11 19.23
C LEU A 36 32.88 -51.36 19.96
N ALA A 37 32.02 -52.12 19.29
CA ALA A 37 31.53 -53.41 19.83
C ALA A 37 32.68 -54.39 20.03
N GLY A 38 33.67 -54.43 19.12
CA GLY A 38 34.89 -55.21 19.23
C GLY A 38 35.76 -54.79 20.42
N GLU A 39 35.91 -53.49 20.65
CA GLU A 39 36.65 -52.98 21.83
C GLU A 39 35.97 -53.37 23.15
N TYR A 40 34.65 -53.25 23.23
CA TYR A 40 33.90 -53.68 24.42
C TYR A 40 34.14 -55.17 24.70
N LEU A 41 34.05 -56.05 23.69
CA LEU A 41 34.32 -57.49 23.81
C LEU A 41 35.74 -57.74 24.29
N LYS A 42 36.74 -57.08 23.74
CA LYS A 42 38.14 -57.21 24.14
C LYS A 42 38.35 -56.89 25.62
N TYR A 43 37.82 -55.77 26.08
CA TYR A 43 37.98 -55.37 27.50
C TYR A 43 37.18 -56.27 28.44
N LEU A 44 36.00 -56.70 28.06
CA LEU A 44 35.20 -57.62 28.88
C LEU A 44 35.88 -59.01 29.03
N ASN A 45 36.49 -59.53 27.95
CA ASN A 45 37.28 -60.73 28.02
C ASN A 45 38.51 -60.55 28.91
N ALA A 46 39.25 -59.45 28.81
CA ALA A 46 40.39 -59.15 29.63
C ALA A 46 40.02 -59.00 31.11
N MET A 47 38.85 -58.42 31.43
CA MET A 47 38.33 -58.37 32.79
C MET A 47 37.96 -59.75 33.32
N ALA A 48 37.31 -60.60 32.54
CA ALA A 48 36.98 -61.95 32.95
C ALA A 48 38.22 -62.77 33.28
N GLU A 49 39.27 -62.68 32.46
CA GLU A 49 40.56 -63.34 32.69
C GLU A 49 41.30 -62.79 33.94
N THR A 50 41.37 -61.46 34.08
CA THR A 50 42.12 -60.80 35.18
C THR A 50 41.47 -61.09 36.55
N PHE A 51 40.18 -61.13 36.62
CA PHE A 51 39.45 -61.26 37.88
C PHE A 51 38.88 -62.68 38.13
N HIS A 52 39.17 -63.61 37.21
CA HIS A 52 38.66 -65.01 37.23
C HIS A 52 37.14 -65.09 37.27
N LEU A 53 36.45 -64.26 36.49
CA LEU A 53 35.02 -64.21 36.37
C LEU A 53 34.53 -64.97 35.14
N GLU A 54 33.32 -65.53 35.22
CA GLU A 54 32.67 -66.08 34.01
C GLU A 54 32.25 -64.92 33.09
N ASN A 55 32.59 -65.06 31.81
CA ASN A 55 32.16 -64.13 30.80
C ASN A 55 30.74 -64.52 30.32
N ASP A 56 29.73 -63.75 30.73
CA ASP A 56 28.32 -63.95 30.39
C ASP A 56 27.82 -63.02 29.27
N VAL A 57 28.72 -62.39 28.53
CA VAL A 57 28.37 -61.41 27.48
C VAL A 57 27.58 -62.09 26.38
N ARG A 58 26.36 -61.64 26.24
CA ARG A 58 25.42 -62.07 25.18
C ARG A 58 25.27 -60.91 24.17
N VAL A 59 24.80 -61.24 22.95
CA VAL A 59 24.47 -60.24 21.93
C VAL A 59 23.48 -59.20 22.49
N SER A 60 22.49 -59.63 23.31
CA SER A 60 21.54 -58.75 23.92
C SER A 60 22.12 -57.79 24.99
N THR A 61 23.29 -58.13 25.55
CA THR A 61 24.01 -57.28 26.51
C THR A 61 24.90 -56.30 25.71
N LEU A 62 25.63 -56.80 24.70
CA LEU A 62 26.50 -56.00 23.87
C LEU A 62 25.72 -54.93 23.10
N SER A 63 24.51 -55.26 22.60
CA SER A 63 23.64 -54.32 21.89
C SER A 63 23.15 -53.13 22.73
N ARG A 64 23.24 -53.22 24.06
CA ARG A 64 22.79 -52.13 24.98
C ARG A 64 23.95 -51.24 25.45
N TYR A 65 25.18 -51.56 25.08
CA TYR A 65 26.27 -50.67 25.40
C TYR A 65 26.22 -49.39 24.60
N PRO A 66 26.61 -48.26 25.19
CA PRO A 66 26.56 -46.95 24.56
C PRO A 66 27.24 -46.99 23.18
N ASP A 67 26.62 -46.34 22.21
CA ASP A 67 27.14 -46.08 20.86
C ASP A 67 27.48 -47.35 20.02
N VAL A 68 27.08 -48.55 20.46
CA VAL A 68 27.14 -49.77 19.68
C VAL A 68 26.11 -49.73 18.52
N PHE A 69 24.94 -49.20 18.81
CA PHE A 69 23.95 -48.86 17.81
C PHE A 69 23.65 -47.37 17.93
N VAL A 70 23.83 -46.64 16.82
CA VAL A 70 23.57 -45.21 16.72
C VAL A 70 22.44 -44.99 15.70
N MET A 71 21.44 -44.19 16.04
CA MET A 71 20.48 -43.74 15.05
C MET A 71 21.10 -42.50 14.36
N GLU A 72 21.40 -42.62 13.09
CA GLU A 72 21.84 -41.49 12.27
C GLU A 72 20.67 -41.01 11.46
N GLU A 73 20.45 -39.68 11.45
CA GLU A 73 19.53 -39.05 10.51
C GLU A 73 20.14 -39.18 9.11
N GLN A 74 19.32 -39.61 8.15
CA GLN A 74 19.77 -39.61 6.75
C GLN A 74 19.94 -38.17 6.30
N GLU A 75 21.10 -37.91 5.70
CA GLU A 75 21.34 -36.62 5.06
C GLU A 75 20.33 -36.44 3.94
N MET A 76 19.52 -35.40 4.09
CA MET A 76 18.52 -35.01 3.10
C MET A 76 19.22 -34.45 1.87
N ASP A 77 18.70 -34.73 0.70
CA ASP A 77 19.19 -34.12 -0.54
C ASP A 77 18.82 -32.65 -0.56
N GLU A 78 19.79 -31.78 -0.28
CA GLU A 78 19.63 -30.34 -0.27
C GLU A 78 19.10 -29.80 -1.62
N GLU A 79 19.44 -30.45 -2.74
CA GLU A 79 18.96 -30.05 -4.06
C GLU A 79 17.47 -30.37 -4.24
N GLU A 80 17.00 -31.50 -3.75
CA GLU A 80 15.60 -31.89 -3.83
C GLU A 80 14.74 -30.96 -2.95
N LEU A 81 15.20 -30.68 -1.73
CA LEU A 81 14.56 -29.73 -0.83
C LEU A 81 14.49 -28.34 -1.45
N TRP A 82 15.61 -27.87 -2.03
CA TRP A 82 15.68 -26.56 -2.67
C TRP A 82 14.72 -26.47 -3.87
N ASN A 83 14.65 -27.48 -4.71
CA ASN A 83 13.74 -27.52 -5.85
C ASN A 83 12.27 -27.45 -5.41
N GLY A 84 11.91 -28.13 -4.34
CA GLY A 84 10.58 -28.09 -3.75
C GLY A 84 10.24 -26.69 -3.22
N LEU A 85 11.14 -26.09 -2.44
CA LEU A 85 11.04 -24.76 -1.89
C LEU A 85 10.95 -23.69 -3.00
N GLN A 86 11.83 -23.76 -3.99
CA GLN A 86 11.83 -22.81 -5.11
C GLN A 86 10.50 -22.83 -5.86
N LYS A 87 9.97 -24.00 -6.14
CA LYS A 87 8.67 -24.14 -6.80
C LYS A 87 7.53 -23.53 -6.00
N ALA A 88 7.52 -23.76 -4.69
CA ALA A 88 6.50 -23.19 -3.80
C ALA A 88 6.61 -21.66 -3.71
N ILE A 89 7.83 -21.13 -3.58
CA ILE A 89 8.08 -19.68 -3.52
C ILE A 89 7.70 -19.00 -4.82
N CYS A 90 8.11 -19.58 -5.99
CA CYS A 90 7.74 -19.03 -7.30
C CYS A 90 6.22 -18.99 -7.47
N GLY A 91 5.52 -20.07 -7.15
CA GLY A 91 4.05 -20.11 -7.23
C GLY A 91 3.37 -19.10 -6.30
N ALA A 92 3.89 -18.91 -5.09
CA ALA A 92 3.39 -17.90 -4.17
C ALA A 92 3.64 -16.48 -4.69
N CYS A 93 4.80 -16.21 -5.28
CA CYS A 93 5.13 -14.92 -5.89
C CYS A 93 4.23 -14.61 -7.08
N GLU A 94 3.96 -15.58 -7.95
CA GLU A 94 3.05 -15.42 -9.09
C GLU A 94 1.64 -15.04 -8.62
N GLN A 95 1.07 -15.76 -7.65
CA GLN A 95 -0.24 -15.45 -7.09
C GLN A 95 -0.27 -14.07 -6.41
N PHE A 96 0.82 -13.70 -5.74
CA PHE A 96 0.95 -12.38 -5.12
C PHE A 96 0.93 -11.27 -6.17
N VAL A 97 1.70 -11.41 -7.26
CA VAL A 97 1.75 -10.45 -8.36
C VAL A 97 0.38 -10.32 -9.03
N GLU A 98 -0.31 -11.43 -9.33
CA GLU A 98 -1.66 -11.41 -9.90
C GLU A 98 -2.65 -10.65 -8.99
N THR A 99 -2.58 -10.89 -7.68
CA THR A 99 -3.43 -10.18 -6.72
C THR A 99 -3.14 -8.68 -6.72
N ARG A 100 -1.85 -8.30 -6.73
CA ARG A 100 -1.43 -6.87 -6.77
C ARG A 100 -1.89 -6.17 -8.05
N ILE A 101 -1.79 -6.84 -9.19
CA ILE A 101 -2.29 -6.30 -10.48
C ILE A 101 -3.78 -6.04 -10.39
N ARG A 102 -4.57 -7.01 -9.94
CA ARG A 102 -6.03 -6.88 -9.81
C ARG A 102 -6.43 -5.77 -8.84
N GLU A 103 -5.77 -5.67 -7.70
CA GLU A 103 -6.00 -4.60 -6.72
C GLU A 103 -5.65 -3.23 -7.31
N GLY A 104 -4.53 -3.13 -8.02
CA GLY A 104 -4.10 -1.89 -8.68
C GLY A 104 -5.08 -1.42 -9.75
N GLU A 105 -5.63 -2.33 -10.55
CA GLU A 105 -6.65 -2.00 -11.56
C GLU A 105 -7.95 -1.51 -10.90
N ASN A 106 -8.40 -2.16 -9.84
CA ASN A 106 -9.59 -1.74 -9.10
C ASN A 106 -9.38 -0.35 -8.46
N LEU A 107 -8.22 -0.12 -7.86
CA LEU A 107 -7.87 1.16 -7.26
C LEU A 107 -7.80 2.28 -8.31
N LYS A 108 -7.20 2.01 -9.47
CA LYS A 108 -7.16 2.95 -10.59
C LYS A 108 -8.57 3.34 -11.04
N LYS A 109 -9.47 2.37 -11.17
CA LYS A 109 -10.86 2.60 -11.56
C LYS A 109 -11.58 3.48 -10.53
N ASP A 110 -11.49 3.14 -9.25
CA ASP A 110 -12.09 3.91 -8.15
C ASP A 110 -11.56 5.36 -8.11
N LEU A 111 -10.26 5.54 -8.30
CA LEU A 111 -9.66 6.88 -8.37
C LEU A 111 -10.15 7.68 -9.58
N CYS A 112 -10.29 7.04 -10.75
CA CYS A 112 -10.81 7.71 -11.94
C CYS A 112 -12.26 8.16 -11.74
N GLU A 113 -13.12 7.32 -11.15
CA GLU A 113 -14.51 7.67 -10.82
C GLU A 113 -14.58 8.88 -9.86
N LYS A 114 -13.76 8.88 -8.80
CA LYS A 114 -13.67 10.03 -7.89
C LYS A 114 -13.18 11.30 -8.57
N LEU A 115 -12.23 11.19 -9.51
CA LEU A 115 -11.75 12.33 -10.28
C LEU A 115 -12.82 12.86 -11.26
N ASP A 116 -13.70 12.01 -11.76
CA ASP A 116 -14.88 12.43 -12.56
C ASP A 116 -15.89 13.19 -11.71
N ASP A 117 -16.14 12.74 -10.47
CA ASP A 117 -17.01 13.44 -9.53
C ASP A 117 -16.46 14.85 -9.18
N LEU A 118 -15.14 14.97 -9.02
CA LEU A 118 -14.50 16.27 -8.81
C LEU A 118 -14.66 17.19 -10.02
N LEU A 119 -14.53 16.67 -11.24
CA LEU A 119 -14.77 17.44 -12.48
C LEU A 119 -16.20 17.97 -12.53
N ALA A 120 -17.19 17.16 -12.19
CA ALA A 120 -18.58 17.59 -12.14
C ALA A 120 -18.78 18.73 -11.13
N GLY A 121 -18.07 18.70 -9.99
CA GLY A 121 -18.07 19.79 -9.02
C GLY A 121 -17.45 21.08 -9.57
N VAL A 122 -16.35 20.96 -10.32
CA VAL A 122 -15.72 22.13 -10.99
C VAL A 122 -16.65 22.71 -12.04
N ASP A 123 -17.28 21.86 -12.89
CA ASP A 123 -18.26 22.29 -13.90
C ASP A 123 -19.41 23.07 -13.26
N PHE A 124 -19.94 22.58 -12.14
CA PHE A 124 -20.98 23.28 -11.39
C PHE A 124 -20.56 24.68 -10.93
N ILE A 125 -19.34 24.82 -10.38
CA ILE A 125 -18.82 26.10 -9.91
C ILE A 125 -18.68 27.08 -11.09
N GLU A 126 -18.12 26.64 -12.23
CA GLU A 126 -17.96 27.43 -13.44
C GLU A 126 -19.31 27.94 -14.00
N GLU A 127 -20.35 27.08 -13.96
CA GLU A 127 -21.69 27.43 -14.43
C GLU A 127 -22.41 28.38 -13.44
N ARG A 128 -22.22 28.19 -12.14
CA ARG A 128 -22.94 28.93 -11.09
C ARG A 128 -22.33 30.31 -10.81
N SER A 129 -21.02 30.49 -10.94
CA SER A 129 -20.32 31.75 -10.63
C SER A 129 -20.87 32.96 -11.38
N PRO A 130 -21.15 32.94 -12.69
CA PRO A 130 -21.74 34.08 -13.40
C PRO A 130 -23.15 34.44 -12.91
N GLN A 131 -23.95 33.46 -12.49
CA GLN A 131 -25.31 33.68 -11.98
C GLN A 131 -25.29 34.42 -10.63
N ILE A 132 -24.34 34.06 -9.75
CA ILE A 132 -24.17 34.73 -8.46
C ILE A 132 -23.86 36.23 -8.68
N MET A 133 -23.09 36.56 -9.68
CA MET A 133 -22.80 37.94 -10.04
C MET A 133 -24.03 38.72 -10.45
N GLN A 134 -24.90 38.09 -11.25
CA GLN A 134 -26.18 38.73 -11.65
C GLN A 134 -27.13 38.89 -10.46
N GLU A 135 -27.26 37.88 -9.61
CA GLU A 135 -28.03 37.91 -8.38
C GLU A 135 -27.56 39.01 -7.43
N TYR A 136 -26.23 39.13 -7.24
CA TYR A 136 -25.64 40.18 -6.40
C TYR A 136 -25.97 41.58 -6.95
N ARG A 137 -25.84 41.79 -8.25
CA ARG A 137 -26.18 43.06 -8.91
C ARG A 137 -27.65 43.43 -8.70
N SER A 138 -28.57 42.48 -8.93
CA SER A 138 -30.01 42.70 -8.76
C SER A 138 -30.33 43.05 -7.31
N HIS A 139 -29.85 42.26 -6.35
CA HIS A 139 -30.05 42.48 -4.93
C HIS A 139 -29.49 43.83 -4.45
N LEU A 140 -28.29 44.21 -4.95
CA LEU A 140 -27.69 45.50 -4.61
C LEU A 140 -28.58 46.68 -5.13
N THR A 141 -29.08 46.55 -6.36
CA THR A 141 -29.95 47.56 -6.98
C THR A 141 -31.24 47.71 -6.20
N GLU A 142 -31.93 46.60 -5.87
CA GLU A 142 -33.15 46.57 -5.08
C GLU A 142 -32.94 47.23 -3.70
N LYS A 143 -31.85 46.86 -3.03
CA LYS A 143 -31.55 47.39 -1.70
C LYS A 143 -31.27 48.89 -1.69
N ILE A 144 -30.59 49.40 -2.73
CA ILE A 144 -30.36 50.84 -2.90
C ILE A 144 -31.66 51.56 -3.18
N GLN A 145 -32.55 50.97 -3.99
CA GLN A 145 -33.87 51.54 -4.28
C GLN A 145 -34.75 51.60 -3.05
N GLU A 146 -34.75 50.56 -2.20
CA GLU A 146 -35.46 50.60 -0.90
C GLU A 146 -34.95 51.71 0.03
N LEU A 147 -33.64 51.95 0.07
CA LEU A 147 -33.02 52.94 0.98
C LEU A 147 -33.15 54.37 0.50
N LEU A 148 -33.11 54.61 -0.82
CA LEU A 148 -33.07 55.97 -1.40
C LEU A 148 -34.43 56.44 -1.95
N GLY A 149 -35.45 55.55 -2.03
CA GLY A 149 -36.75 55.88 -2.60
C GLY A 149 -36.63 56.29 -4.09
N ASP A 150 -37.32 57.36 -4.47
CA ASP A 150 -37.34 57.87 -5.86
C ASP A 150 -36.06 58.62 -6.29
N THR A 151 -35.00 58.56 -5.51
CA THR A 151 -33.72 59.22 -5.85
C THR A 151 -33.04 58.46 -6.98
N GLN A 152 -32.53 59.17 -7.97
CA GLN A 152 -31.85 58.60 -9.12
C GLN A 152 -30.60 57.84 -8.68
N ILE A 153 -30.55 56.54 -9.00
CA ILE A 153 -29.45 55.66 -8.66
C ILE A 153 -28.28 55.94 -9.62
N ASP A 154 -27.08 56.13 -9.07
CA ASP A 154 -25.85 56.22 -9.85
C ASP A 154 -25.41 54.82 -10.30
N GLU A 155 -25.71 54.46 -11.56
CA GLU A 155 -25.33 53.17 -12.16
C GLU A 155 -23.80 52.97 -12.18
N GLY A 156 -23.02 54.02 -12.23
CA GLY A 156 -21.55 53.95 -12.19
C GLY A 156 -21.04 53.42 -10.84
N ARG A 157 -21.70 53.82 -9.75
CA ARG A 157 -21.38 53.32 -8.41
C ARG A 157 -21.76 51.84 -8.25
N ILE A 158 -22.94 51.46 -8.75
CA ILE A 158 -23.34 50.03 -8.75
C ILE A 158 -22.34 49.19 -9.54
N ALA A 159 -21.96 49.64 -10.73
CA ALA A 159 -20.99 48.94 -11.57
C ALA A 159 -19.63 48.77 -10.88
N THR A 160 -19.19 49.81 -10.14
CA THR A 160 -17.95 49.77 -9.37
C THR A 160 -18.00 48.74 -8.25
N GLU A 161 -19.07 48.74 -7.45
CA GLU A 161 -19.25 47.76 -6.38
C GLU A 161 -19.38 46.34 -6.87
N VAL A 162 -20.11 46.11 -7.98
CA VAL A 162 -20.21 44.78 -8.60
C VAL A 162 -18.83 44.32 -9.12
N THR A 163 -18.02 45.22 -9.66
CA THR A 163 -16.67 44.88 -10.12
C THR A 163 -15.74 44.49 -8.95
N ILE A 164 -15.78 45.26 -7.86
CA ILE A 164 -15.01 44.95 -6.64
C ILE A 164 -15.45 43.61 -6.05
N TYR A 165 -16.75 43.36 -6.02
CA TYR A 165 -17.28 42.08 -5.56
C TYR A 165 -16.86 40.93 -6.47
N ALA A 166 -16.95 41.11 -7.81
CA ALA A 166 -16.54 40.13 -8.78
C ALA A 166 -15.07 39.69 -8.61
N ASP A 167 -14.18 40.67 -8.46
CA ASP A 167 -12.76 40.41 -8.25
C ASP A 167 -12.50 39.63 -6.97
N LYS A 168 -13.26 39.91 -5.91
CA LYS A 168 -13.13 39.23 -4.62
C LYS A 168 -13.59 37.77 -4.63
N VAL A 169 -14.63 37.43 -5.40
CA VAL A 169 -15.23 36.08 -5.45
C VAL A 169 -14.85 35.28 -6.69
N CYS A 170 -14.01 35.86 -7.57
CA CYS A 170 -13.55 35.21 -8.78
C CYS A 170 -12.73 33.95 -8.44
N VAL A 171 -13.14 32.81 -8.97
CA VAL A 171 -12.50 31.51 -8.80
C VAL A 171 -12.05 30.86 -10.11
N ASP A 172 -12.07 31.63 -11.20
CA ASP A 172 -11.79 31.12 -12.56
C ASP A 172 -10.39 30.51 -12.68
N GLU A 173 -9.41 31.14 -12.06
CA GLU A 173 -8.04 30.64 -12.08
C GLU A 173 -7.92 29.31 -11.32
N GLU A 174 -8.53 29.21 -10.16
CA GLU A 174 -8.54 28.03 -9.31
C GLU A 174 -9.28 26.86 -9.99
N THR A 175 -10.39 27.13 -10.65
CA THR A 175 -11.14 26.05 -11.37
C THR A 175 -10.36 25.53 -12.56
N VAL A 176 -9.72 26.40 -13.36
CA VAL A 176 -8.85 26.03 -14.47
C VAL A 176 -7.65 25.19 -13.98
N ARG A 177 -7.00 25.62 -12.90
CA ARG A 177 -5.87 24.89 -12.31
C ARG A 177 -6.31 23.53 -11.76
N LEU A 178 -7.42 23.49 -11.02
CA LEU A 178 -7.95 22.24 -10.46
C LEU A 178 -8.28 21.24 -11.58
N ARG A 179 -8.93 21.69 -12.66
CA ARG A 179 -9.19 20.88 -13.85
C ARG A 179 -7.91 20.34 -14.48
N SER A 180 -6.88 21.19 -14.61
CA SER A 180 -5.56 20.79 -15.13
C SER A 180 -4.91 19.71 -14.24
N HIS A 181 -4.97 19.86 -12.91
CA HIS A 181 -4.43 18.89 -11.97
C HIS A 181 -5.19 17.55 -12.03
N ILE A 182 -6.51 17.58 -12.12
CA ILE A 182 -7.34 16.37 -12.30
C ILE A 182 -6.95 15.62 -13.58
N THR A 183 -6.78 16.34 -14.69
CA THR A 183 -6.36 15.76 -15.97
C THR A 183 -4.96 15.14 -15.85
N SER A 184 -4.01 15.86 -15.25
CA SER A 184 -2.65 15.37 -15.03
C SER A 184 -2.62 14.13 -14.14
N MET A 185 -3.48 14.05 -13.13
CA MET A 185 -3.61 12.87 -12.27
C MET A 185 -4.12 11.65 -13.07
N LYS A 186 -5.17 11.81 -13.88
CA LYS A 186 -5.69 10.74 -14.75
C LYS A 186 -4.64 10.23 -15.74
N GLU A 187 -3.89 11.15 -16.37
CA GLU A 187 -2.80 10.78 -17.26
C GLU A 187 -1.69 10.01 -16.53
N THR A 188 -1.35 10.44 -15.32
CA THR A 188 -0.32 9.79 -14.50
C THR A 188 -0.75 8.38 -14.09
N LEU A 189 -2.00 8.19 -13.65
CA LEU A 189 -2.59 6.89 -13.37
C LEU A 189 -2.63 5.97 -14.61
N SER A 190 -2.82 6.55 -15.79
CA SER A 190 -2.87 5.78 -17.04
C SER A 190 -1.48 5.32 -17.49
N LYS A 191 -0.44 6.09 -17.25
CA LYS A 191 0.94 5.74 -17.59
C LYS A 191 1.50 4.61 -16.72
N GLY A 192 1.04 4.49 -15.49
CA GLY A 192 1.53 3.48 -14.55
C GLY A 192 2.99 3.67 -14.13
N GLY A 193 3.57 2.65 -13.49
CA GLY A 193 4.92 2.70 -12.94
C GLY A 193 4.97 3.31 -11.53
N PRO A 194 6.14 3.68 -11.00
CA PRO A 194 6.30 4.22 -9.64
C PRO A 194 5.80 5.67 -9.58
N VAL A 195 4.48 5.84 -9.51
CA VAL A 195 3.82 7.15 -9.65
C VAL A 195 3.32 7.73 -8.33
N GLY A 196 3.36 7.00 -7.21
CA GLY A 196 2.78 7.39 -5.94
C GLY A 196 3.17 8.78 -5.46
N ARG A 197 4.48 9.13 -5.45
CA ARG A 197 4.95 10.46 -5.04
C ARG A 197 4.44 11.59 -5.94
N LYS A 198 4.35 11.33 -7.25
CA LYS A 198 3.84 12.32 -8.19
C LYS A 198 2.35 12.56 -8.00
N LEU A 199 1.59 11.49 -7.76
CA LEU A 199 0.16 11.56 -7.47
C LEU A 199 -0.11 12.31 -6.15
N ASP A 200 0.67 12.05 -5.08
CA ASP A 200 0.55 12.78 -3.81
C ASP A 200 0.81 14.27 -3.99
N PHE A 201 1.84 14.65 -4.77
CA PHE A 201 2.12 16.05 -5.08
C PHE A 201 0.94 16.71 -5.83
N ILE A 202 0.39 16.04 -6.85
CA ILE A 202 -0.78 16.56 -7.58
C ILE A 202 -1.98 16.72 -6.65
N ALA A 203 -2.23 15.74 -5.75
CA ALA A 203 -3.32 15.83 -4.77
C ALA A 203 -3.16 17.01 -3.79
N GLN A 204 -1.92 17.34 -3.39
CA GLN A 204 -1.63 18.51 -2.56
C GLN A 204 -1.95 19.81 -3.30
N GLU A 205 -1.58 19.94 -4.57
CA GLU A 205 -1.94 21.11 -5.37
C GLU A 205 -3.46 21.22 -5.57
N MET A 206 -4.14 20.11 -5.86
CA MET A 206 -5.61 20.07 -5.92
C MET A 206 -6.25 20.58 -4.61
N ASN A 207 -5.75 20.14 -3.46
CA ASN A 207 -6.23 20.56 -2.16
C ASN A 207 -6.00 22.07 -1.93
N ARG A 208 -4.90 22.61 -2.42
CA ARG A 208 -4.60 24.04 -2.38
C ARG A 208 -5.63 24.83 -3.18
N GLU A 209 -5.92 24.43 -4.41
CA GLU A 209 -6.92 25.13 -5.24
C GLU A 209 -8.33 25.02 -4.62
N ALA A 210 -8.73 23.86 -4.11
CA ALA A 210 -10.01 23.69 -3.43
C ALA A 210 -10.13 24.57 -2.17
N ASN A 211 -9.06 24.75 -1.38
CA ASN A 211 -9.04 25.65 -0.24
C ASN A 211 -9.20 27.10 -0.67
N THR A 212 -8.58 27.52 -1.79
CA THR A 212 -8.71 28.88 -2.31
C THR A 212 -10.15 29.14 -2.80
N ILE A 213 -10.76 28.17 -3.52
CA ILE A 213 -12.18 28.25 -3.92
C ILE A 213 -13.06 28.45 -2.69
N LEU A 214 -12.88 27.63 -1.65
CA LEU A 214 -13.64 27.76 -0.39
C LEU A 214 -13.46 29.12 0.28
N SER A 215 -12.25 29.65 0.30
CA SER A 215 -11.97 30.96 0.93
C SER A 215 -12.60 32.14 0.20
N LYS A 216 -12.80 32.02 -1.11
CA LYS A 216 -13.46 33.02 -1.97
C LYS A 216 -14.97 32.81 -2.09
N ALA A 217 -15.46 31.61 -1.73
CA ALA A 217 -16.88 31.28 -1.79
C ALA A 217 -17.69 32.18 -0.84
N ASN A 218 -18.64 32.92 -1.41
CA ASN A 218 -19.57 33.76 -0.69
C ASN A 218 -21.05 33.37 -0.95
N ASN A 219 -21.25 32.14 -1.40
CA ASN A 219 -22.53 31.51 -1.69
C ASN A 219 -22.55 30.11 -1.08
N ILE A 220 -23.66 29.71 -0.50
CA ILE A 220 -23.81 28.41 0.19
C ILE A 220 -23.59 27.26 -0.76
N GLU A 221 -24.15 27.33 -1.97
CA GLU A 221 -24.04 26.25 -2.97
C GLU A 221 -22.57 26.01 -3.39
N ILE A 222 -21.81 27.09 -3.65
CA ILE A 222 -20.36 26.97 -3.97
C ILE A 222 -19.58 26.48 -2.77
N SER A 223 -19.93 26.92 -1.55
CA SER A 223 -19.27 26.44 -0.32
C SER A 223 -19.48 24.95 -0.11
N ASP A 224 -20.71 24.46 -0.30
CA ASP A 224 -21.03 23.03 -0.17
C ASP A 224 -20.27 22.19 -1.21
N VAL A 225 -20.25 22.64 -2.47
CA VAL A 225 -19.46 21.96 -3.51
C VAL A 225 -17.97 22.02 -3.20
N GLY A 226 -17.44 23.14 -2.73
CA GLY A 226 -16.05 23.29 -2.33
C GLY A 226 -15.65 22.36 -1.18
N ILE A 227 -16.53 22.14 -0.20
CA ILE A 227 -16.33 21.17 0.88
C ILE A 227 -16.31 19.75 0.32
N ASN A 228 -17.22 19.43 -0.62
CA ASN A 228 -17.25 18.12 -1.27
C ASN A 228 -15.99 17.87 -2.10
N LEU A 229 -15.52 18.87 -2.85
CA LEU A 229 -14.24 18.80 -3.59
C LEU A 229 -13.09 18.49 -2.64
N LYS A 230 -12.97 19.23 -1.53
CA LYS A 230 -11.92 18.99 -0.54
C LYS A 230 -11.98 17.60 0.06
N THR A 231 -13.17 17.15 0.44
CA THR A 231 -13.38 15.80 0.99
C THR A 231 -13.04 14.72 -0.02
N GLY A 232 -13.40 14.91 -1.29
CA GLY A 232 -13.06 14.00 -2.38
C GLY A 232 -11.56 13.92 -2.61
N ILE A 233 -10.87 15.05 -2.60
CA ILE A 233 -9.41 15.12 -2.76
C ILE A 233 -8.70 14.40 -1.61
N GLU A 234 -9.12 14.56 -0.36
CA GLU A 234 -8.54 13.85 0.78
C GLU A 234 -8.75 12.34 0.66
N LYS A 235 -9.94 11.86 0.25
CA LYS A 235 -10.18 10.43 -0.02
C LYS A 235 -9.26 9.88 -1.13
N ILE A 236 -9.04 10.65 -2.19
CA ILE A 236 -8.11 10.29 -3.27
C ILE A 236 -6.69 10.20 -2.70
N ARG A 237 -6.28 11.16 -1.87
CA ARG A 237 -4.95 11.21 -1.27
C ARG A 237 -4.68 10.02 -0.35
N GLU A 238 -5.66 9.61 0.47
CA GLU A 238 -5.58 8.41 1.30
C GLU A 238 -5.38 7.14 0.45
N GLN A 239 -6.09 7.03 -0.67
CA GLN A 239 -5.95 5.89 -1.58
C GLN A 239 -4.58 5.87 -2.30
N ILE A 240 -4.05 7.04 -2.66
CA ILE A 240 -2.74 7.17 -3.30
C ILE A 240 -1.62 6.61 -2.42
N GLN A 241 -1.74 6.69 -1.09
CA GLN A 241 -0.75 6.12 -0.15
C GLN A 241 -0.60 4.60 -0.30
N ASN A 242 -1.56 3.92 -0.90
CA ASN A 242 -1.52 2.48 -1.19
C ASN A 242 -0.92 2.16 -2.58
N ILE A 243 -0.54 3.18 -3.36
CA ILE A 243 0.07 3.05 -4.68
C ILE A 243 1.60 3.13 -4.53
N GLU A 244 2.27 2.09 -5.03
CA GLU A 244 3.73 2.03 -5.13
C GLU A 244 4.24 2.66 -6.42
#